data_e446220fb172aa7149387e61c6c95575
#
_entry.id   e446220fb172aa7149387e61c6c95575
#
_cell.length_a   1.000
_cell.length_b   1.000
_cell.length_c   1.000
_cell.angle_alpha   90.00
_cell.angle_beta   90.00
_cell.angle_gamma   90.00
#
_symmetry.space_group_name_H-M   'P 1'
#
loop_
_entity.id
_entity.type
_entity.pdbx_description
1 polymer ?
#
loop_
_entity_poly.entity_id
_entity_poly.type
_entity_poly.pdbx_seq_one_letter_code
_entity_poly.pdbx_strand_id
1 'polypeptide(L)'
;MNLNNWQTQLRKGLLDIVILNLLQHGHCHGYEMVQTLKQAEGLKIREGNIYPILARLQTDGLVTSYSEASRDGPPRKYFKLTELGQKVLVDMNAHWDRIIESIQHIRKGAYK
;
A
#
# COMPACT_ATOMS: atom_id res chain seq x y z
N MET A 1 -5.70 -17.02 21.05
CA MET A 1 -5.15 -16.11 20.02
C MET A 1 -5.54 -14.67 20.33
N ASN A 2 -4.59 -13.75 20.14
CA ASN A 2 -4.89 -12.33 20.26
C ASN A 2 -5.28 -11.78 18.91
N LEU A 3 -6.54 -11.34 18.78
CA LEU A 3 -7.05 -10.81 17.50
C LEU A 3 -6.27 -9.58 17.03
N ASN A 4 -5.84 -8.72 17.95
CA ASN A 4 -5.04 -7.55 17.61
C ASN A 4 -3.71 -7.92 16.96
N ASN A 5 -3.06 -8.96 17.46
CA ASN A 5 -1.82 -9.46 16.86
C ASN A 5 -2.06 -10.00 15.44
N TRP A 6 -3.13 -10.75 15.26
CA TRP A 6 -3.49 -11.28 13.93
C TRP A 6 -3.76 -10.14 12.94
N GLN A 7 -4.52 -9.14 13.35
CA GLN A 7 -4.79 -7.97 12.52
C GLN A 7 -3.50 -7.24 12.15
N THR A 8 -2.58 -7.11 13.10
CA THR A 8 -1.29 -6.46 12.87
C THR A 8 -0.45 -7.22 11.84
N GLN A 9 -0.42 -8.55 11.94
CA GLN A 9 0.33 -9.37 10.98
C GLN A 9 -0.28 -9.29 9.58
N LEU A 10 -1.61 -9.33 9.49
CA LEU A 10 -2.31 -9.18 8.22
C LEU A 10 -1.99 -7.82 7.58
N ARG A 11 -2.08 -6.76 8.37
CA ARG A 11 -1.81 -5.41 7.90
C ARG A 11 -0.39 -5.26 7.37
N LYS A 12 0.59 -5.83 8.07
CA LYS A 12 1.99 -5.79 7.62
C LYS A 12 2.18 -6.40 6.24
N GLY A 13 1.45 -7.47 5.95
CA GLY A 13 1.52 -8.11 4.64
C GLY A 13 0.81 -7.34 3.55
N LEU A 14 -0.11 -6.44 3.91
CA LEU A 14 -0.92 -5.71 2.94
C LEU A 14 -0.42 -4.30 2.63
N LEU A 15 0.50 -3.76 3.43
CA LEU A 15 0.93 -2.37 3.26
C LEU A 15 1.51 -2.09 1.87
N ASP A 16 2.26 -3.02 1.31
CA ASP A 16 2.86 -2.84 -0.02
C ASP A 16 1.77 -2.66 -1.08
N ILE A 17 0.82 -3.57 -1.13
CA ILE A 17 -0.24 -3.53 -2.15
C ILE A 17 -1.16 -2.33 -1.96
N VAL A 18 -1.39 -1.92 -0.72
CA VAL A 18 -2.21 -0.75 -0.41
C VAL A 18 -1.55 0.52 -0.94
N ILE A 19 -0.28 0.72 -0.64
CA ILE A 19 0.45 1.91 -1.06
C ILE A 19 0.60 1.95 -2.58
N LEU A 20 0.95 0.82 -3.20
CA LEU A 20 1.11 0.76 -4.64
C LEU A 20 -0.21 1.03 -5.36
N ASN A 21 -1.32 0.51 -4.87
CA ASN A 21 -2.64 0.80 -5.45
C ASN A 21 -3.00 2.28 -5.32
N LEU A 22 -2.68 2.89 -4.18
CA LEU A 22 -2.93 4.31 -4.00
C LEU A 22 -2.16 5.13 -5.04
N LEU A 23 -0.89 4.81 -5.24
CA LEU A 23 -0.04 5.53 -6.19
C LEU A 23 -0.43 5.31 -7.65
N GLN A 24 -1.19 4.26 -7.94
CA GLN A 24 -1.69 4.01 -9.29
C GLN A 24 -2.62 5.13 -9.76
N HIS A 25 -3.31 5.80 -8.83
CA HIS A 25 -4.26 6.87 -9.15
C HIS A 25 -3.59 8.23 -9.34
N GLY A 26 -2.29 8.35 -9.13
CA GLY A 26 -1.55 9.58 -9.35
C GLY A 26 -0.43 9.76 -8.34
N HIS A 27 0.35 10.80 -8.58
CA HIS A 27 1.44 11.16 -7.67
C HIS A 27 0.86 11.66 -6.35
N CYS A 28 1.56 11.36 -5.26
CA CYS A 28 1.06 11.68 -3.93
C CYS A 28 2.24 12.02 -3.02
N HIS A 29 2.15 13.10 -2.26
CA HIS A 29 3.15 13.35 -1.23
C HIS A 29 2.75 12.61 0.05
N GLY A 30 3.75 12.40 0.93
CA GLY A 30 3.56 11.54 2.10
C GLY A 30 2.41 11.95 3.00
N TYR A 31 2.20 13.25 3.20
CA TYR A 31 1.10 13.73 4.05
C TYR A 31 -0.27 13.39 3.45
N GLU A 32 -0.46 13.64 2.15
CA GLU A 32 -1.70 13.26 1.47
C GLU A 32 -1.96 11.76 1.58
N MET A 33 -0.90 10.96 1.43
CA MET A 33 -1.00 9.51 1.53
C MET A 33 -1.53 9.10 2.91
N VAL A 34 -0.96 9.67 3.97
CA VAL A 34 -1.41 9.41 5.34
C VAL A 34 -2.89 9.76 5.50
N GLN A 35 -3.28 10.96 5.02
CA GLN A 35 -4.66 11.41 5.14
C GLN A 35 -5.64 10.52 4.38
N THR A 36 -5.26 10.09 3.19
CA THR A 36 -6.11 9.22 2.38
C THR A 36 -6.26 7.84 3.02
N LEU A 37 -5.15 7.27 3.50
CA LEU A 37 -5.17 5.92 4.07
C LEU A 37 -5.86 5.86 5.43
N LYS A 38 -5.93 6.97 6.17
CA LYS A 38 -6.72 7.04 7.40
C LYS A 38 -8.20 6.80 7.15
N GLN A 39 -8.70 7.08 5.94
CA GLN A 39 -10.09 6.84 5.60
C GLN A 39 -10.40 5.36 5.45
N ALA A 40 -9.40 4.53 5.23
CA ALA A 40 -9.57 3.07 5.14
C ALA A 40 -9.49 2.47 6.55
N GLU A 41 -10.59 2.57 7.30
CA GLU A 41 -10.63 2.24 8.72
C GLU A 41 -10.17 0.81 9.02
N GLY A 42 -10.52 -0.14 8.17
CA GLY A 42 -10.15 -1.53 8.36
C GLY A 42 -8.64 -1.78 8.35
N LEU A 43 -7.88 -0.88 7.72
CA LEU A 43 -6.43 -1.03 7.59
C LEU A 43 -5.67 -0.45 8.78
N LYS A 44 -6.23 0.55 9.48
CA LYS A 44 -5.62 1.19 10.66
C LYS A 44 -4.16 1.57 10.43
N ILE A 45 -3.88 2.22 9.32
CA ILE A 45 -2.51 2.59 8.94
C ILE A 45 -2.08 3.84 9.68
N ARG A 46 -0.87 3.80 10.22
CA ARG A 46 -0.26 4.92 10.95
C ARG A 46 0.85 5.54 10.11
N GLU A 47 1.06 6.84 10.30
CA GLU A 47 2.11 7.58 9.61
C GLU A 47 3.47 6.91 9.71
N GLY A 48 3.84 6.43 10.90
CA GLY A 48 5.11 5.77 11.14
C GLY A 48 5.32 4.48 10.34
N ASN A 49 4.26 3.90 9.80
CA ASN A 49 4.36 2.68 9.00
C ASN A 49 4.58 2.97 7.52
N ILE A 50 4.21 4.15 7.06
CA ILE A 50 4.20 4.48 5.62
C ILE A 50 5.59 4.75 5.08
N TYR A 51 6.37 5.62 5.76
CA TYR A 51 7.67 6.03 5.22
C TYR A 51 8.68 4.89 5.11
N PRO A 52 8.79 3.98 6.09
CA PRO A 52 9.69 2.82 5.93
C PRO A 52 9.29 1.93 4.75
N ILE A 53 7.98 1.76 4.50
CA ILE A 53 7.52 0.97 3.35
C ILE A 53 7.88 1.67 2.04
N LEU A 54 7.66 2.98 1.97
CA LEU A 54 8.03 3.75 0.78
C LEU A 54 9.52 3.65 0.49
N ALA A 55 10.37 3.73 1.53
CA ALA A 55 11.81 3.59 1.36
C ALA A 55 12.18 2.22 0.79
N ARG A 56 11.55 1.16 1.29
CA ARG A 56 11.78 -0.19 0.79
C ARG A 56 11.31 -0.34 -0.65
N LEU A 57 10.13 0.19 -0.99
CA LEU A 57 9.61 0.13 -2.35
C LEU A 57 10.48 0.91 -3.33
N GLN A 58 11.08 2.01 -2.88
CA GLN A 58 12.07 2.72 -3.70
C GLN A 58 13.33 1.89 -3.93
N THR A 59 13.84 1.25 -2.89
CA THR A 59 15.00 0.36 -3.00
C THR A 59 14.72 -0.78 -3.97
N ASP A 60 13.49 -1.32 -3.96
CA ASP A 60 13.07 -2.39 -4.86
C ASP A 60 12.78 -1.90 -6.28
N GLY A 61 12.83 -0.60 -6.52
CA GLY A 61 12.62 -0.04 -7.86
C GLY A 61 11.17 0.08 -8.28
N LEU A 62 10.22 -0.07 -7.36
CA LEU A 62 8.78 -0.03 -7.67
C LEU A 62 8.20 1.38 -7.55
N VAL A 63 8.85 2.23 -6.78
CA VAL A 63 8.43 3.60 -6.50
C VAL A 63 9.64 4.52 -6.69
N THR A 64 9.40 5.71 -7.22
CA THR A 64 10.40 6.78 -7.26
C THR A 64 9.82 8.02 -6.63
N SER A 65 10.65 9.00 -6.35
CA SER A 65 10.23 10.23 -5.71
C SER A 65 10.90 11.43 -6.35
N TYR A 66 10.25 12.57 -6.21
CA TYR A 66 10.78 13.86 -6.62
C TYR A 66 10.28 14.93 -5.66
N SER A 67 10.99 16.05 -5.59
CA SER A 67 10.59 17.16 -4.72
C SER A 67 10.00 18.27 -5.56
N GLU A 68 8.94 18.91 -5.03
CA GLU A 68 8.35 20.11 -5.61
C GLU A 68 8.38 21.22 -4.61
N ALA A 69 8.65 22.45 -5.10
CA ALA A 69 8.61 23.63 -4.27
C ALA A 69 7.19 23.84 -3.73
N SER A 70 7.08 24.15 -2.45
CA SER A 70 5.82 24.49 -1.83
C SER A 70 5.76 26.00 -1.63
N ARG A 71 4.54 26.56 -1.71
CA ARG A 71 4.34 28.00 -1.62
C ARG A 71 4.74 28.56 -0.27
N ASP A 72 4.46 27.82 0.80
CA ASP A 72 4.52 28.31 2.17
C ASP A 72 5.39 27.46 3.08
N GLY A 73 6.41 26.79 2.54
CA GLY A 73 7.24 25.96 3.38
C GLY A 73 8.31 25.21 2.60
N PRO A 74 8.91 24.20 3.22
CA PRO A 74 9.92 23.41 2.56
C PRO A 74 9.35 22.65 1.36
N PRO A 75 10.20 22.24 0.40
CA PRO A 75 9.75 21.42 -0.72
C PRO A 75 9.06 20.14 -0.24
N ARG A 76 8.03 19.73 -0.98
CA ARG A 76 7.31 18.49 -0.67
C ARG A 76 7.82 17.36 -1.54
N LYS A 77 7.97 16.20 -0.92
CA LYS A 77 8.41 14.99 -1.62
C LYS A 77 7.19 14.22 -2.10
N TYR A 78 7.12 14.04 -3.41
CA TYR A 78 6.06 13.28 -4.08
C TYR A 78 6.58 11.91 -4.46
N PHE A 79 5.70 10.93 -4.41
CA PHE A 79 5.99 9.56 -4.77
C PHE A 79 5.14 9.15 -5.97
N LYS A 80 5.69 8.31 -6.83
CA LYS A 80 4.97 7.77 -7.97
C LYS A 80 5.46 6.36 -8.29
N LEU A 81 4.60 5.58 -8.97
CA LEU A 81 5.02 4.27 -9.46
C LEU A 81 6.03 4.42 -10.58
N THR A 82 7.01 3.52 -10.60
CA THR A 82 7.88 3.33 -11.75
C THR A 82 7.15 2.45 -12.77
N GLU A 83 7.71 2.32 -13.98
CA GLU A 83 7.20 1.39 -14.96
C GLU A 83 7.19 -0.05 -14.42
N LEU A 84 8.27 -0.43 -13.74
CA LEU A 84 8.36 -1.73 -13.06
C LEU A 84 7.28 -1.87 -11.99
N GLY A 85 7.07 -0.80 -11.20
CA GLY A 85 6.03 -0.81 -10.17
C GLY A 85 4.65 -1.06 -10.72
N GLN A 86 4.33 -0.46 -11.87
CA GLN A 86 3.04 -0.69 -12.53
C GLN A 86 2.87 -2.15 -12.95
N LYS A 87 3.91 -2.76 -13.50
CA LYS A 87 3.88 -4.16 -13.93
C LYS A 87 3.74 -5.10 -12.74
N VAL A 88 4.51 -4.87 -11.71
CA VAL A 88 4.46 -5.70 -10.51
C VAL A 88 3.11 -5.61 -9.83
N LEU A 89 2.53 -4.41 -9.79
CA LEU A 89 1.21 -4.20 -9.17
C LEU A 89 0.11 -4.99 -9.87
N VAL A 90 0.15 -5.11 -11.19
CA VAL A 90 -0.82 -5.94 -11.93
C VAL A 90 -0.77 -7.38 -11.41
N ASP A 91 0.43 -7.94 -11.25
CA ASP A 91 0.60 -9.30 -10.76
C ASP A 91 0.20 -9.44 -9.29
N MET A 92 0.52 -8.45 -8.47
CA MET A 92 0.14 -8.44 -7.06
C MET A 92 -1.37 -8.43 -6.89
N ASN A 93 -2.05 -7.57 -7.64
CA ASN A 93 -3.51 -7.47 -7.57
C ASN A 93 -4.17 -8.76 -8.06
N ALA A 94 -3.66 -9.35 -9.11
CA ALA A 94 -4.19 -10.63 -9.62
C ALA A 94 -4.04 -11.74 -8.57
N HIS A 95 -2.89 -11.79 -7.90
CA HIS A 95 -2.65 -12.76 -6.85
C HIS A 95 -3.57 -12.53 -5.64
N TRP A 96 -3.72 -11.27 -5.25
CA TRP A 96 -4.64 -10.88 -4.18
C TRP A 96 -6.06 -11.34 -4.48
N ASP A 97 -6.54 -11.10 -5.70
CA ASP A 97 -7.89 -11.49 -6.10
C ASP A 97 -8.08 -13.02 -5.99
N ARG A 98 -7.06 -13.80 -6.38
CA ARG A 98 -7.11 -15.26 -6.26
C ARG A 98 -7.14 -15.71 -4.81
N ILE A 99 -6.38 -15.05 -3.95
CA ILE A 99 -6.38 -15.38 -2.51
C ILE A 99 -7.77 -15.14 -1.92
N ILE A 100 -8.36 -13.99 -2.20
CA ILE A 100 -9.68 -13.64 -1.69
C ILE A 100 -10.73 -14.63 -2.17
N GLU A 101 -10.70 -14.97 -3.45
CA GLU A 101 -11.62 -15.95 -4.01
C GLU A 101 -11.46 -17.32 -3.34
N SER A 102 -10.23 -17.78 -3.15
CA SER A 102 -9.96 -19.04 -2.47
C SER A 102 -10.47 -19.06 -1.03
N ILE A 103 -10.25 -17.98 -0.30
CA ILE A 103 -10.72 -17.86 1.07
C ILE A 103 -12.25 -17.93 1.12
N GLN A 104 -12.92 -17.24 0.20
CA GLN A 104 -14.38 -17.24 0.16
C GLN A 104 -14.94 -18.63 -0.17
N HIS A 105 -14.31 -19.36 -1.08
CA HIS A 105 -14.69 -20.74 -1.39
C HIS A 105 -14.53 -21.65 -0.18
N ILE A 106 -13.41 -21.52 0.55
CA ILE A 106 -13.18 -22.28 1.77
C ILE A 106 -14.24 -21.98 2.82
N ARG A 107 -14.56 -20.69 3.01
CA ARG A 107 -15.61 -20.29 3.97
C ARG A 107 -16.95 -20.91 3.65
N LYS A 108 -17.26 -21.12 2.38
CA LYS A 108 -18.52 -21.72 1.91
C LYS A 108 -18.47 -23.25 1.90
N GLY A 109 -17.32 -23.85 2.22
CA GLY A 109 -17.15 -25.29 2.18
C GLY A 109 -17.05 -25.88 0.78
N ALA A 110 -16.67 -25.08 -0.22
CA ALA A 110 -16.60 -25.50 -1.62
C ALA A 110 -15.46 -26.48 -1.91
N TYR A 111 -14.37 -26.39 -1.14
CA TYR A 111 -13.25 -27.32 -1.27
C TYR A 111 -13.39 -28.43 -0.22
N LYS A 112 -13.65 -29.63 -0.66
CA LYS A 112 -13.73 -30.80 0.21
C LYS A 112 -12.82 -31.91 -0.26
#